data_ebb4f11c692fdcf6247e30f02e62f472
#
_entry.id   ebb4f11c692fdcf6247e30f02e62f472
#
_cell.length_a   1.000
_cell.length_b   1.000
_cell.length_c   1.000
_cell.angle_alpha   90.00
_cell.angle_beta   90.00
_cell.angle_gamma   90.00
#
_symmetry.space_group_name_H-M   'P 1'
#
loop_
_entity.id
_entity.type
_entity.pdbx_description
1 polymer ?
#
loop_
_entity_poly.entity_id
_entity_poly.type
_entity_poly.pdbx_seq_one_letter_code
_entity_poly.pdbx_strand_id
1 'polypeptide(L)'
;MALSKKEDYIFYQGEKFQVEFYFTETGEMPAKEYLDKESLGVQLKLAALVKRIADHGRLFDKTKFRKVDSKENMFEFKPLDHRFFSFFYEGKKIIITNAYRKKSQKVSKRDLEKARNMKMAYTNRLKEGVYYEKK
;
A
#
# COMPACT_ATOMS: atom_id res chain seq x y z
N MET A 1 -16.23 15.23 9.57
CA MET A 1 -16.01 14.89 9.16
C MET A 1 -15.30 14.55 8.40
N ALA A 2 -15.19 14.54 8.42
CA ALA A 2 -14.29 13.86 7.69
C ALA A 2 -14.29 14.05 6.29
N LEU A 3 -14.74 15.02 5.82
CA LEU A 3 -14.82 15.21 4.52
C LEU A 3 -13.67 15.63 3.88
N SER A 4 -12.91 16.38 4.51
CA SER A 4 -11.66 16.76 3.97
C SER A 4 -10.83 15.55 3.80
N LYS A 5 -11.28 14.43 4.25
CA LYS A 5 -10.52 13.25 4.20
C LYS A 5 -10.56 12.54 2.89
N LYS A 6 -11.36 12.98 1.96
CA LYS A 6 -11.44 12.20 0.75
C LYS A 6 -10.15 12.07 -0.03
N GLU A 7 -9.15 12.89 0.26
CA GLU A 7 -7.87 12.74 -0.41
C GLU A 7 -6.78 12.24 0.53
N ASP A 8 -7.15 11.90 1.76
CA ASP A 8 -6.16 11.38 2.71
C ASP A 8 -5.58 10.06 2.24
N TYR A 9 -6.25 9.35 1.34
CA TYR A 9 -5.75 8.07 0.87
C TYR A 9 -4.58 8.24 -0.12
N ILE A 10 -4.39 9.44 -0.67
CA ILE A 10 -3.29 9.64 -1.62
C ILE A 10 -2.00 9.85 -0.85
N PHE A 11 -1.07 8.90 -0.99
CA PHE A 11 0.21 9.00 -0.32
C PHE A 11 1.19 9.83 -1.16
N TYR A 12 1.26 9.58 -2.47
CA TYR A 12 2.20 10.28 -3.33
C TYR A 12 1.76 10.23 -4.78
N GLN A 13 1.80 11.37 -5.44
CA GLN A 13 1.48 11.45 -6.86
C GLN A 13 2.80 11.50 -7.61
N GLY A 14 3.22 10.37 -8.14
CA GLY A 14 4.50 10.28 -8.86
C GLY A 14 4.35 10.49 -10.34
N GLU A 15 5.48 10.45 -11.04
CA GLU A 15 5.49 10.62 -12.49
C GLU A 15 4.89 9.41 -13.20
N LYS A 16 5.08 8.22 -12.66
CA LYS A 16 4.59 7.00 -13.29
C LYS A 16 3.37 6.42 -12.57
N PHE A 17 3.30 6.55 -11.26
CA PHE A 17 2.23 5.97 -10.48
C PHE A 17 1.72 6.93 -9.43
N GLN A 18 0.42 6.84 -9.14
CA GLN A 18 -0.15 7.46 -7.96
C GLN A 18 -0.22 6.39 -6.88
N VAL A 19 0.35 6.64 -5.72
CA VAL A 19 0.39 5.68 -4.63
C VAL A 19 -0.67 6.04 -3.61
N GLU A 20 -1.52 5.08 -3.29
CA GLU A 20 -2.66 5.29 -2.42
C GLU A 20 -2.71 4.28 -1.31
N PHE A 21 -3.29 4.65 -0.19
CA PHE A 21 -3.59 3.71 0.87
C PHE A 21 -4.99 3.13 0.61
N TYR A 22 -5.12 1.82 0.74
CA TYR A 22 -6.42 1.17 0.67
C TYR A 22 -7.28 1.64 1.86
N PHE A 23 -8.57 1.88 1.63
CA PHE A 23 -9.48 2.19 2.72
C PHE A 23 -10.69 1.26 2.67
N THR A 24 -11.20 0.92 3.85
CA THR A 24 -12.36 0.05 4.00
C THR A 24 -13.62 0.84 3.69
N GLU A 25 -14.75 0.15 3.68
CA GLU A 25 -16.02 0.80 3.44
C GLU A 25 -16.36 1.82 4.51
N THR A 26 -15.81 1.65 5.72
CA THR A 26 -16.03 2.59 6.80
C THR A 26 -14.92 3.63 6.88
N GLY A 27 -14.02 3.65 5.91
CA GLY A 27 -13.01 4.71 5.83
C GLY A 27 -11.72 4.46 6.56
N GLU A 28 -11.53 3.27 7.13
CA GLU A 28 -10.30 2.96 7.81
C GLU A 28 -9.19 2.68 6.80
N MET A 29 -7.99 3.13 7.09
CA MET A 29 -6.83 2.95 6.23
C MET A 29 -5.77 2.19 7.00
N PRO A 30 -5.77 0.85 6.94
CA PRO A 30 -4.88 0.07 7.81
C PRO A 30 -3.40 0.41 7.70
N ALA A 31 -2.89 0.58 6.48
CA ALA A 31 -1.48 0.90 6.31
C ALA A 31 -1.15 2.31 6.78
N LYS A 32 -2.04 3.27 6.54
CA LYS A 32 -1.80 4.63 6.99
C LYS A 32 -1.83 4.71 8.50
N GLU A 33 -2.79 4.03 9.12
CA GLU A 33 -2.90 4.01 10.58
C GLU A 33 -1.65 3.39 11.19
N TYR A 34 -1.15 2.32 10.58
CA TYR A 34 0.09 1.70 11.04
C TYR A 34 1.24 2.70 10.93
N LEU A 35 1.38 3.34 9.78
CA LEU A 35 2.49 4.26 9.53
C LEU A 35 2.45 5.47 10.45
N ASP A 36 1.26 6.01 10.71
CA ASP A 36 1.11 7.19 11.54
C ASP A 36 1.59 6.96 12.97
N LYS A 37 1.62 5.71 13.42
CA LYS A 37 2.07 5.37 14.76
C LYS A 37 3.56 5.07 14.82
N GLU A 38 4.24 5.04 13.67
CA GLU A 38 5.65 4.69 13.63
C GLU A 38 6.54 5.93 13.73
N SER A 39 7.82 5.69 13.96
CA SER A 39 8.78 6.79 14.11
C SER A 39 8.91 7.56 12.81
N LEU A 40 9.41 8.77 12.90
CA LEU A 40 9.70 9.58 11.73
C LEU A 40 10.67 8.87 10.80
N GLY A 41 11.62 8.12 11.36
CA GLY A 41 12.58 7.37 10.54
C GLY A 41 11.90 6.37 9.62
N VAL A 42 10.93 5.63 10.14
CA VAL A 42 10.19 4.66 9.32
C VAL A 42 9.37 5.39 8.27
N GLN A 43 8.72 6.48 8.66
CA GLN A 43 7.90 7.25 7.74
C GLN A 43 8.72 7.80 6.58
N LEU A 44 9.90 8.33 6.87
CA LEU A 44 10.76 8.90 5.84
C LEU A 44 11.33 7.82 4.92
N LYS A 45 11.67 6.66 5.50
CA LYS A 45 12.20 5.56 4.69
C LYS A 45 11.15 5.04 3.73
N LEU A 46 9.92 4.88 4.20
CA LEU A 46 8.85 4.42 3.31
C LEU A 46 8.58 5.46 2.23
N ALA A 47 8.53 6.73 2.60
CA ALA A 47 8.29 7.80 1.64
C ALA A 47 9.34 7.81 0.54
N ALA A 48 10.61 7.58 0.89
CA ALA A 48 11.69 7.55 -0.09
C ALA A 48 11.53 6.37 -1.06
N LEU A 49 11.15 5.19 -0.55
CA LEU A 49 10.96 4.03 -1.41
C LEU A 49 9.77 4.23 -2.34
N VAL A 50 8.69 4.78 -1.80
CA VAL A 50 7.48 5.04 -2.58
C VAL A 50 7.79 6.04 -3.69
N LYS A 51 8.53 7.10 -3.36
CA LYS A 51 8.86 8.11 -4.35
C LYS A 51 9.67 7.52 -5.50
N ARG A 52 10.63 6.66 -5.19
CA ARG A 52 11.46 6.07 -6.25
C ARG A 52 10.63 5.21 -7.20
N ILE A 53 9.76 4.37 -6.66
CA ILE A 53 8.92 3.52 -7.50
C ILE A 53 7.93 4.39 -8.29
N ALA A 54 7.30 5.34 -7.63
CA ALA A 54 6.25 6.13 -8.27
C ALA A 54 6.78 7.05 -9.37
N ASP A 55 7.98 7.57 -9.20
CA ASP A 55 8.55 8.47 -10.19
C ASP A 55 9.27 7.73 -11.32
N HIS A 56 9.93 6.63 -11.00
CA HIS A 56 10.78 5.95 -11.99
C HIS A 56 10.19 4.64 -12.51
N GLY A 57 9.15 4.14 -11.88
CA GLY A 57 8.48 2.94 -12.35
C GLY A 57 9.10 1.65 -11.88
N ARG A 58 10.19 1.69 -11.14
CA ARG A 58 10.84 0.47 -10.67
C ARG A 58 11.87 0.78 -9.58
N LEU A 59 12.24 -0.28 -8.88
CA LEU A 59 13.26 -0.22 -7.86
C LEU A 59 13.95 -1.56 -7.91
N PHE A 60 15.22 -1.60 -8.27
CA PHE A 60 15.93 -2.85 -8.47
C PHE A 60 16.35 -3.56 -7.19
N ASP A 61 16.40 -2.87 -6.08
CA ASP A 61 16.91 -3.44 -4.84
C ASP A 61 15.83 -4.27 -4.15
N LYS A 62 15.93 -5.59 -4.26
CA LYS A 62 14.97 -6.51 -3.67
C LYS A 62 14.96 -6.49 -2.15
N THR A 63 15.97 -5.90 -1.53
CA THR A 63 15.97 -5.74 -0.08
C THR A 63 15.07 -4.58 0.34
N LYS A 64 14.58 -3.78 -0.62
CA LYS A 64 13.74 -2.63 -0.34
C LYS A 64 12.33 -2.79 -0.90
N PHE A 65 12.17 -3.57 -1.97
CA PHE A 65 10.87 -3.77 -2.60
C PHE A 65 10.92 -5.07 -3.39
N ARG A 66 9.96 -5.95 -3.16
CA ARG A 66 9.97 -7.24 -3.87
C ARG A 66 8.57 -7.80 -4.04
N LYS A 67 8.43 -8.69 -5.01
CA LYS A 67 7.19 -9.43 -5.21
C LYS A 67 7.16 -10.56 -4.19
N VAL A 68 6.07 -10.72 -3.47
CA VAL A 68 5.93 -11.75 -2.45
C VAL A 68 4.90 -12.81 -2.83
N ASP A 69 4.10 -12.57 -3.87
CA ASP A 69 3.10 -13.54 -4.29
C ASP A 69 2.90 -13.39 -5.79
N SER A 70 3.40 -14.36 -6.56
CA SER A 70 3.32 -14.27 -8.01
C SER A 70 1.91 -14.47 -8.54
N LYS A 71 1.08 -15.24 -7.84
CA LYS A 71 -0.26 -15.49 -8.30
C LYS A 71 -1.11 -14.24 -8.20
N GLU A 72 -1.00 -13.52 -7.08
CA GLU A 72 -1.84 -12.35 -6.87
C GLU A 72 -1.11 -11.06 -7.21
N ASN A 73 0.14 -11.14 -7.63
CA ASN A 73 0.94 -9.96 -7.93
C ASN A 73 0.99 -9.01 -6.74
N MET A 74 1.25 -9.57 -5.57
CA MET A 74 1.42 -8.76 -4.37
C MET A 74 2.91 -8.47 -4.17
N PHE A 75 3.19 -7.25 -3.73
CA PHE A 75 4.54 -6.77 -3.50
C PHE A 75 4.66 -6.23 -2.08
N GLU A 76 5.86 -6.06 -1.59
CA GLU A 76 6.06 -5.43 -0.28
C GLU A 76 7.16 -4.38 -0.37
N PHE A 77 6.91 -3.22 0.25
CA PHE A 77 7.94 -2.24 0.51
C PHE A 77 8.58 -2.63 1.86
N LYS A 78 9.88 -2.45 1.97
CA LYS A 78 10.64 -2.95 3.12
C LYS A 78 11.45 -1.85 3.82
N PRO A 79 10.80 -0.85 4.42
CA PRO A 79 11.52 0.18 5.15
C PRO A 79 11.93 -0.38 6.52
N LEU A 80 13.23 -0.57 6.73
CA LEU A 80 13.76 -1.13 7.98
C LEU A 80 13.13 -2.51 8.23
N ASP A 81 12.64 -2.80 9.43
CA ASP A 81 12.01 -4.11 9.70
C ASP A 81 10.49 -4.05 9.59
N HIS A 82 9.97 -3.09 8.86
CA HIS A 82 8.53 -3.01 8.61
C HIS A 82 8.25 -3.44 7.18
N ARG A 83 7.08 -3.99 6.96
CA ARG A 83 6.68 -4.49 5.65
C ARG A 83 5.32 -3.92 5.29
N PHE A 84 5.21 -3.30 4.11
CA PHE A 84 3.96 -2.71 3.64
C PHE A 84 3.58 -3.42 2.35
N PHE A 85 2.47 -4.17 2.37
CA PHE A 85 2.01 -4.89 1.19
C PHE A 85 1.35 -3.93 0.23
N SER A 86 1.46 -4.24 -1.06
CA SER A 86 0.88 -3.39 -2.09
C SER A 86 0.63 -4.18 -3.35
N PHE A 87 -0.14 -3.61 -4.25
CA PHE A 87 -0.32 -4.20 -5.58
C PHE A 87 -0.45 -3.06 -6.60
N PHE A 88 -0.17 -3.36 -7.85
CA PHE A 88 -0.30 -2.39 -8.93
C PHE A 88 -1.68 -2.54 -9.56
N TYR A 89 -2.32 -1.44 -9.88
CA TYR A 89 -3.63 -1.48 -10.50
C TYR A 89 -3.61 -0.72 -11.82
N GLU A 90 -3.89 -1.42 -12.90
CA GLU A 90 -4.00 -0.87 -14.25
C GLU A 90 -2.80 -0.04 -14.69
N GLY A 91 -1.63 -0.37 -14.18
CA GLY A 91 -0.41 0.29 -14.60
C GLY A 91 -0.28 1.75 -14.22
N LYS A 92 -1.24 2.29 -13.44
CA LYS A 92 -1.20 3.68 -13.06
C LYS A 92 -1.21 3.91 -11.56
N LYS A 93 -1.65 2.93 -10.80
CA LYS A 93 -1.75 3.08 -9.35
C LYS A 93 -1.03 2.00 -8.62
N ILE A 94 -0.53 2.33 -7.45
CA ILE A 94 0.00 1.37 -6.49
C ILE A 94 -0.85 1.53 -5.23
N ILE A 95 -1.47 0.46 -4.78
CA ILE A 95 -2.35 0.50 -3.63
C ILE A 95 -1.64 -0.22 -2.47
N ILE A 96 -1.41 0.49 -1.39
CA ILE A 96 -0.77 -0.07 -0.20
C ILE A 96 -1.88 -0.57 0.73
N THR A 97 -1.88 -1.85 1.03
CA THR A 97 -3.00 -2.47 1.72
C THR A 97 -2.87 -2.47 3.23
N ASN A 98 -1.82 -3.07 3.73
CA ASN A 98 -1.62 -3.20 5.18
C ASN A 98 -0.14 -3.37 5.48
N ALA A 99 0.20 -3.35 6.74
CA ALA A 99 1.60 -3.41 7.14
C ALA A 99 1.77 -4.26 8.39
N TYR A 100 3.00 -4.72 8.61
CA TYR A 100 3.33 -5.45 9.82
C TYR A 100 4.82 -5.28 10.11
N ARG A 101 5.21 -5.57 11.32
CA ARG A 101 6.62 -5.55 11.70
C ARG A 101 7.19 -6.95 11.54
N LYS A 102 8.30 -7.05 10.81
CA LYS A 102 8.92 -8.34 10.53
C LYS A 102 9.45 -8.95 11.81
N LYS A 103 9.15 -10.23 12.01
CA LYS A 103 9.66 -10.96 13.16
C LYS A 103 10.47 -12.18 12.76
N SER A 104 10.49 -12.53 11.48
CA SER A 104 11.27 -13.65 10.99
C SER A 104 11.62 -13.38 9.54
N GLN A 105 12.40 -14.28 8.92
CA GLN A 105 12.78 -14.13 7.53
C GLN A 105 11.61 -14.39 6.59
N LYS A 106 10.60 -15.11 7.07
CA LYS A 106 9.49 -15.48 6.19
C LYS A 106 8.43 -14.37 6.16
N VAL A 107 7.74 -14.27 5.03
CA VAL A 107 6.62 -13.36 4.90
C VAL A 107 5.51 -13.83 5.84
N SER A 108 4.87 -12.90 6.50
CA SER A 108 3.76 -13.22 7.39
C SER A 108 2.56 -13.67 6.57
N LYS A 109 2.21 -14.95 6.69
CA LYS A 109 1.10 -15.50 5.92
C LYS A 109 -0.22 -14.85 6.30
N ARG A 110 -0.41 -14.57 7.59
CA ARG A 110 -1.64 -13.94 8.05
C ARG A 110 -1.81 -12.55 7.46
N ASP A 111 -0.73 -11.78 7.46
CA ASP A 111 -0.81 -10.42 6.95
C ASP A 111 -0.90 -10.40 5.41
N LEU A 112 -0.29 -11.37 4.75
CA LEU A 112 -0.41 -11.49 3.30
C LEU A 112 -1.85 -11.87 2.92
N GLU A 113 -2.49 -12.72 3.71
CA GLU A 113 -3.87 -13.09 3.43
C GLU A 113 -4.79 -11.88 3.59
N LYS A 114 -4.53 -11.04 4.59
CA LYS A 114 -5.28 -9.79 4.74
C LYS A 114 -5.09 -8.91 3.52
N ALA A 115 -3.85 -8.84 3.00
CA ALA A 115 -3.55 -8.04 1.83
C ALA A 115 -4.33 -8.53 0.61
N ARG A 116 -4.40 -9.85 0.43
CA ARG A 116 -5.15 -10.43 -0.70
C ARG A 116 -6.63 -10.09 -0.59
N ASN A 117 -7.18 -10.15 0.63
CA ASN A 117 -8.58 -9.84 0.84
C ASN A 117 -8.86 -8.37 0.55
N MET A 118 -7.94 -7.48 0.92
CA MET A 118 -8.09 -6.06 0.64
C MET A 118 -8.00 -5.79 -0.86
N LYS A 119 -7.12 -6.50 -1.57
CA LYS A 119 -7.03 -6.36 -3.02
C LYS A 119 -8.34 -6.78 -3.67
N MET A 120 -8.91 -7.90 -3.21
CA MET A 120 -10.16 -8.39 -3.74
C MET A 120 -11.29 -7.39 -3.47
N ALA A 121 -11.34 -6.85 -2.27
CA ALA A 121 -12.35 -5.85 -1.91
C ALA A 121 -12.21 -4.60 -2.78
N TYR A 122 -10.98 -4.18 -3.03
CA TYR A 122 -10.73 -3.01 -3.85
C TYR A 122 -11.27 -3.24 -5.27
N THR A 123 -10.90 -4.36 -5.88
CA THR A 123 -11.31 -4.63 -7.25
C THR A 123 -12.83 -4.82 -7.36
N ASN A 124 -13.45 -5.47 -6.38
CA ASN A 124 -14.90 -5.66 -6.41
C ASN A 124 -15.63 -4.34 -6.23
N ARG A 125 -15.18 -3.50 -5.32
CA ARG A 125 -15.83 -2.21 -5.11
C ARG A 125 -15.65 -1.28 -6.29
N LEU A 126 -14.53 -1.43 -7.02
CA LEU A 126 -14.32 -0.65 -8.23
C LEU A 126 -15.30 -1.09 -9.31
N LYS A 127 -15.52 -2.39 -9.46
CA LYS A 127 -16.46 -2.90 -10.45
C LYS A 127 -17.85 -2.38 -10.16
N GLU A 128 -18.20 -2.23 -8.89
CA GLU A 128 -19.51 -1.76 -8.49
C GLU A 128 -19.58 -0.22 -8.49
N GLY A 129 -18.47 0.44 -8.75
CA GLY A 129 -18.45 1.89 -8.84
C GLY A 129 -18.54 2.60 -7.49
N VAL A 130 -18.26 1.88 -6.40
CA VAL A 130 -18.43 2.46 -5.06
C VAL A 130 -17.14 2.70 -4.29
N TYR A 131 -15.98 2.34 -4.83
CA TYR A 131 -14.75 2.54 -4.07
C TYR A 131 -14.39 4.02 -3.94
N TYR A 132 -14.33 4.73 -5.07
CA TYR A 132 -13.99 6.15 -5.04
C TYR A 132 -15.25 7.04 -5.01
N GLU A 133 -16.36 6.45 -4.61
CA GLU A 133 -17.61 7.18 -4.59
C GLU A 133 -17.53 8.37 -3.65
N LYS A 134 -18.01 9.53 -4.09
CA LYS A 134 -18.01 10.71 -3.28
C LYS A 134 -19.40 11.00 -2.77
N LYS A 135 -19.49 11.35 -1.52
CA LYS A 135 -20.78 11.66 -0.90
C LYS A 135 -20.93 13.12 -0.65
#